data_ca7243dacea81e34cc271575917a90e8
#
_entry.id   ca7243dacea81e34cc271575917a90e8
#
_cell.length_a   1.000
_cell.length_b   1.000
_cell.length_c   1.000
_cell.angle_alpha   90.00
_cell.angle_beta   90.00
_cell.angle_gamma   90.00
#
_symmetry.space_group_name_H-M   'P 1'
#
loop_
_entity.id
_entity.type
_entity.pdbx_description
1 polymer ?
#
loop_
_entity_poly.entity_id
_entity_poly.type
_entity_poly.pdbx_seq_one_letter_code
_entity_poly.pdbx_strand_id
1 'polypeptide(L)'
;MSCARRHAVLAYLGERAWTQGVTDELPEVPRDSLLSARVSAARLAQLARWELDRARRVLHAVEIPMIALKGVAYLLRGMPHAATRLLSDIDIMVPRSSLAEAEKLLHAAGWRATNLDPYDQRYYRQWSHEIPPLQYPGRILALDVHHTICPPVSRLRPDPEAFWAASEAHGDSGVRVLSPVDSVLHAAVHLFFDSDFDGRFRDLVDLHELLAAFSADDAFWHDLVSRAREQGLGRPLYYALQALSRVLGTPIPTATSREALGFRPPLPVALWMNRTLAEVLAPIDPQRWPPAHRGRLWLLYVRSHWLRMPAHLLVPHLVRKSLRKGRQYSADV
;
A
#
# COMPACT_ATOMS: atom_id res chain seq x y z
N MET A 1 -9.22 -8.55 20.52
CA MET A 1 -8.64 -7.19 20.43
C MET A 1 -7.20 -7.19 19.96
N SER A 2 -6.26 -8.01 20.51
CA SER A 2 -4.84 -8.07 20.07
C SER A 2 -4.67 -8.34 18.58
N CYS A 3 -5.40 -9.30 18.03
CA CYS A 3 -5.38 -9.64 16.61
C CYS A 3 -5.81 -8.44 15.73
N ALA A 4 -6.93 -7.77 16.06
CA ALA A 4 -7.40 -6.61 15.31
C ALA A 4 -6.41 -5.43 15.35
N ARG A 5 -5.71 -5.24 16.47
CA ARG A 5 -4.64 -4.24 16.62
C ARG A 5 -3.44 -4.56 15.75
N ARG A 6 -2.98 -5.82 15.78
CA ARG A 6 -1.86 -6.29 14.94
C ARG A 6 -2.12 -6.04 13.46
N HIS A 7 -3.34 -6.28 13.00
CA HIS A 7 -3.74 -6.13 11.62
C HIS A 7 -4.24 -4.73 11.25
N ALA A 8 -4.07 -3.74 12.15
CA ALA A 8 -4.46 -2.35 11.98
C ALA A 8 -5.95 -2.14 11.57
N VAL A 9 -6.85 -3.04 11.99
CA VAL A 9 -8.29 -2.98 11.66
C VAL A 9 -9.17 -2.61 12.86
N LEU A 10 -8.57 -2.22 13.99
CA LEU A 10 -9.32 -1.92 15.21
C LEU A 10 -10.28 -0.72 15.02
N ALA A 11 -9.79 0.35 14.40
CA ALA A 11 -10.61 1.53 14.10
C ALA A 11 -11.69 1.21 13.04
N TYR A 12 -11.38 0.38 12.07
CA TYR A 12 -12.34 -0.08 11.07
C TYR A 12 -13.49 -0.88 11.72
N LEU A 13 -13.16 -1.82 12.60
CA LEU A 13 -14.17 -2.57 13.35
C LEU A 13 -14.99 -1.64 14.26
N GLY A 14 -14.35 -0.65 14.89
CA GLY A 14 -15.04 0.36 15.69
C GLY A 14 -16.02 1.19 14.87
N GLU A 15 -15.65 1.58 13.65
CA GLU A 15 -16.54 2.30 12.74
C GLU A 15 -17.73 1.42 12.30
N ARG A 16 -17.47 0.15 11.96
CA ARG A 16 -18.53 -0.79 11.60
C ARG A 16 -19.50 -1.04 12.76
N ALA A 17 -18.99 -1.25 13.98
CA ALA A 17 -19.83 -1.42 15.16
C ALA A 17 -20.69 -0.18 15.44
N TRP A 18 -20.11 1.02 15.27
CA TRP A 18 -20.83 2.28 15.42
C TRP A 18 -21.94 2.44 14.38
N THR A 19 -21.62 2.25 13.10
CA THR A 19 -22.60 2.41 12.01
C THR A 19 -23.72 1.37 12.05
N GLN A 20 -23.44 0.19 12.64
CA GLN A 20 -24.45 -0.86 12.84
C GLN A 20 -25.26 -0.71 14.14
N GLY A 21 -24.92 0.28 14.98
CA GLY A 21 -25.64 0.52 16.24
C GLY A 21 -25.38 -0.51 17.36
N VAL A 22 -24.35 -1.38 17.19
CA VAL A 22 -24.05 -2.46 18.15
C VAL A 22 -22.98 -2.09 19.18
N THR A 23 -22.55 -0.84 19.21
CA THR A 23 -21.47 -0.38 20.10
C THR A 23 -21.81 -0.55 21.56
N ASP A 24 -23.07 -0.28 21.94
CA ASP A 24 -23.54 -0.34 23.34
C ASP A 24 -23.76 -1.78 23.84
N GLU A 25 -23.85 -2.75 22.92
CA GLU A 25 -23.94 -4.18 23.22
C GLU A 25 -22.58 -4.80 23.57
N LEU A 26 -21.49 -4.09 23.29
CA LEU A 26 -20.12 -4.57 23.52
C LEU A 26 -19.75 -4.42 24.99
N PRO A 27 -18.97 -5.37 25.57
CA PRO A 27 -18.35 -5.19 26.87
C PRO A 27 -17.51 -3.92 26.92
N GLU A 28 -17.37 -3.29 28.08
CA GLU A 28 -16.73 -1.99 28.29
C GLU A 28 -15.31 -1.92 27.67
N VAL A 29 -14.42 -2.85 28.01
CA VAL A 29 -13.02 -2.83 27.57
C VAL A 29 -12.87 -2.93 26.04
N PRO A 30 -13.53 -3.87 25.32
CA PRO A 30 -13.58 -3.85 23.87
C PRO A 30 -14.15 -2.57 23.29
N ARG A 31 -15.26 -2.07 23.81
CA ARG A 31 -15.91 -0.84 23.36
C ARG A 31 -14.96 0.35 23.42
N ASP A 32 -14.33 0.59 24.58
CA ASP A 32 -13.42 1.70 24.79
C ASP A 32 -12.17 1.60 23.89
N SER A 33 -11.67 0.39 23.67
CA SER A 33 -10.57 0.15 22.74
C SER A 33 -10.94 0.49 21.29
N LEU A 34 -12.13 0.15 20.85
CA LEU A 34 -12.65 0.48 19.51
C LEU A 34 -12.86 1.99 19.35
N LEU A 35 -13.48 2.65 20.34
CA LEU A 35 -13.70 4.09 20.33
C LEU A 35 -12.37 4.86 20.30
N SER A 36 -11.41 4.48 21.15
CA SER A 36 -10.07 5.08 21.19
C SER A 36 -9.34 4.93 19.85
N ALA A 37 -9.45 3.76 19.21
CA ALA A 37 -8.85 3.53 17.90
C ALA A 37 -9.49 4.42 16.80
N ARG A 38 -10.83 4.60 16.83
CA ARG A 38 -11.54 5.52 15.91
C ARG A 38 -11.06 6.96 16.08
N VAL A 39 -10.98 7.46 17.30
CA VAL A 39 -10.50 8.82 17.60
C VAL A 39 -9.07 9.01 17.09
N SER A 40 -8.20 8.03 17.36
CA SER A 40 -6.80 8.07 16.90
C SER A 40 -6.70 8.08 15.38
N ALA A 41 -7.47 7.24 14.69
CA ALA A 41 -7.48 7.20 13.22
C ALA A 41 -8.02 8.50 12.61
N ALA A 42 -9.11 9.04 13.16
CA ALA A 42 -9.68 10.32 12.71
C ALA A 42 -8.67 11.47 12.88
N ARG A 43 -7.90 11.49 13.98
CA ARG A 43 -6.84 12.47 14.19
C ARG A 43 -5.72 12.34 13.16
N LEU A 44 -5.28 11.12 12.88
CA LEU A 44 -4.27 10.86 11.85
C LEU A 44 -4.75 11.27 10.45
N ALA A 45 -6.03 11.02 10.13
CA ALA A 45 -6.63 11.46 8.87
C ALA A 45 -6.63 13.00 8.72
N GLN A 46 -6.90 13.74 9.79
CA GLN A 46 -6.79 15.21 9.77
C GLN A 46 -5.36 15.66 9.56
N LEU A 47 -4.40 15.06 10.27
CA LEU A 47 -2.98 15.37 10.09
C LEU A 47 -2.50 15.05 8.68
N ALA A 48 -2.93 13.92 8.10
CA ALA A 48 -2.60 13.54 6.74
C ALA A 48 -3.10 14.55 5.69
N ARG A 49 -4.35 15.01 5.83
CA ARG A 49 -4.89 16.07 4.96
C ARG A 49 -4.09 17.37 5.07
N TRP A 50 -3.72 17.73 6.28
CA TRP A 50 -2.94 18.94 6.53
C TRP A 50 -1.52 18.83 5.95
N GLU A 51 -0.83 17.70 6.15
CA GLU A 51 0.52 17.48 5.58
C GLU A 51 0.48 17.45 4.05
N LEU A 52 -0.53 16.79 3.46
CA LEU A 52 -0.72 16.80 2.02
C LEU A 52 -0.89 18.22 1.48
N ASP A 53 -1.71 19.06 2.14
CA ASP A 53 -1.90 20.45 1.71
C ASP A 53 -0.60 21.25 1.81
N ARG A 54 0.23 20.99 2.81
CA ARG A 54 1.55 21.62 2.95
C ARG A 54 2.48 21.25 1.80
N ALA A 55 2.59 19.96 1.48
CA ALA A 55 3.38 19.48 0.35
C ALA A 55 2.84 20.04 -0.98
N ARG A 56 1.51 20.02 -1.15
CA ARG A 56 0.83 20.59 -2.31
C ARG A 56 1.20 22.06 -2.54
N ARG A 57 1.12 22.90 -1.50
CA ARG A 57 1.45 24.35 -1.63
C ARG A 57 2.86 24.57 -2.12
N VAL A 58 3.82 23.76 -1.68
CA VAL A 58 5.23 23.85 -2.10
C VAL A 58 5.38 23.49 -3.58
N LEU A 59 4.76 22.37 -4.01
CA LEU A 59 4.91 21.88 -5.37
C LEU A 59 4.09 22.70 -6.37
N HIS A 60 2.86 23.09 -6.01
CA HIS A 60 1.98 23.86 -6.86
C HIS A 60 2.49 25.28 -7.16
N ALA A 61 3.26 25.88 -6.24
CA ALA A 61 3.86 27.20 -6.43
C ALA A 61 4.82 27.29 -7.65
N VAL A 62 5.28 26.14 -8.14
CA VAL A 62 6.15 26.00 -9.31
C VAL A 62 5.53 25.03 -10.36
N GLU A 63 4.23 24.84 -10.30
CA GLU A 63 3.44 24.06 -11.25
C GLU A 63 3.87 22.58 -11.37
N ILE A 64 4.51 22.01 -10.34
CA ILE A 64 4.79 20.57 -10.31
C ILE A 64 3.50 19.83 -9.96
N PRO A 65 2.95 19.02 -10.90
CA PRO A 65 1.74 18.25 -10.65
C PRO A 65 2.03 17.12 -9.69
N MET A 66 1.01 16.73 -8.90
CA MET A 66 1.12 15.58 -8.02
C MET A 66 -0.14 14.73 -8.02
N ILE A 67 0.05 13.42 -7.91
CA ILE A 67 -1.01 12.44 -7.65
C ILE A 67 -0.90 11.99 -6.20
N ALA A 68 -1.97 12.11 -5.44
CA ALA A 68 -2.08 11.46 -4.13
C ALA A 68 -2.27 9.95 -4.31
N LEU A 69 -1.61 9.15 -3.49
CA LEU A 69 -1.64 7.69 -3.56
C LEU A 69 -2.19 7.07 -2.27
N LYS A 70 -2.60 5.82 -2.33
CA LYS A 70 -2.97 4.98 -1.17
C LYS A 70 -3.92 5.69 -0.18
N GLY A 71 -3.59 5.63 1.13
CA GLY A 71 -4.42 6.11 2.22
C GLY A 71 -4.88 7.56 2.08
N VAL A 72 -3.99 8.47 1.66
CA VAL A 72 -4.34 9.88 1.50
C VAL A 72 -5.24 10.11 0.28
N ALA A 73 -5.08 9.34 -0.80
CA ALA A 73 -5.98 9.38 -1.94
C ALA A 73 -7.39 8.91 -1.57
N TYR A 74 -7.50 7.87 -0.73
CA TYR A 74 -8.79 7.38 -0.24
C TYR A 74 -9.50 8.44 0.63
N LEU A 75 -8.73 9.19 1.44
CA LEU A 75 -9.25 10.31 2.21
C LEU A 75 -9.78 11.44 1.31
N LEU A 76 -9.07 11.78 0.24
CA LEU A 76 -9.51 12.78 -0.72
C LEU A 76 -10.80 12.36 -1.42
N ARG A 77 -10.91 11.09 -1.82
CA ARG A 77 -12.14 10.54 -2.41
C ARG A 77 -13.30 10.41 -1.43
N GLY A 78 -13.11 10.73 -0.15
CA GLY A 78 -14.17 10.62 0.86
C GLY A 78 -14.59 9.17 1.15
N MET A 79 -13.71 8.21 0.92
CA MET A 79 -14.02 6.79 1.15
C MET A 79 -14.22 6.51 2.64
N PRO A 80 -15.32 5.88 3.06
CA PRO A 80 -15.65 5.70 4.49
C PRO A 80 -14.54 4.98 5.28
N HIS A 81 -13.93 3.96 4.68
CA HIS A 81 -12.86 3.19 5.34
C HIS A 81 -11.55 3.98 5.51
N ALA A 82 -11.33 5.03 4.72
CA ALA A 82 -10.08 5.81 4.75
C ALA A 82 -9.85 6.49 6.10
N ALA A 83 -10.91 7.04 6.72
CA ALA A 83 -10.83 7.68 8.03
C ALA A 83 -10.53 6.70 9.19
N THR A 84 -10.59 5.39 8.93
CA THR A 84 -10.28 4.33 9.90
C THR A 84 -8.87 3.77 9.76
N ARG A 85 -8.04 4.34 8.87
CA ARG A 85 -6.64 3.94 8.71
C ARG A 85 -5.76 4.62 9.76
N LEU A 86 -4.87 3.84 10.35
CA LEU A 86 -3.74 4.37 11.13
C LEU A 86 -2.62 4.72 10.15
N LEU A 87 -2.70 5.94 9.59
CA LEU A 87 -1.72 6.42 8.63
C LEU A 87 -0.38 6.70 9.32
N SER A 88 0.71 6.23 8.73
CA SER A 88 2.11 6.48 9.15
C SER A 88 2.84 7.43 8.20
N ASP A 89 2.35 7.51 6.97
CA ASP A 89 2.96 8.17 5.84
C ASP A 89 1.92 8.82 4.93
N ILE A 90 2.41 9.66 4.04
CA ILE A 90 1.66 10.29 2.96
C ILE A 90 2.40 9.96 1.67
N ASP A 91 1.76 9.18 0.83
CA ASP A 91 2.31 8.83 -0.46
C ASP A 91 1.83 9.81 -1.53
N ILE A 92 2.76 10.42 -2.25
CA ILE A 92 2.48 11.23 -3.44
C ILE A 92 3.34 10.77 -4.60
N MET A 93 2.87 10.96 -5.82
CA MET A 93 3.66 10.74 -7.01
C MET A 93 3.83 12.04 -7.78
N VAL A 94 5.06 12.32 -8.22
CA VAL A 94 5.40 13.44 -9.10
C VAL A 94 6.01 12.90 -10.40
N PRO A 95 5.97 13.63 -11.52
CA PRO A 95 6.66 13.24 -12.75
C PRO A 95 8.15 13.02 -12.48
N ARG A 96 8.72 11.97 -13.08
CA ARG A 96 10.15 11.67 -12.91
C ARG A 96 11.05 12.84 -13.30
N SER A 97 10.67 13.61 -14.31
CA SER A 97 11.39 14.82 -14.74
C SER A 97 11.44 15.91 -13.67
N SER A 98 10.42 15.98 -12.81
CA SER A 98 10.31 16.99 -11.75
C SER A 98 10.80 16.49 -10.38
N LEU A 99 11.21 15.21 -10.26
CA LEU A 99 11.51 14.59 -8.96
C LEU A 99 12.62 15.30 -8.19
N ALA A 100 13.72 15.65 -8.88
CA ALA A 100 14.86 16.33 -8.23
C ALA A 100 14.50 17.74 -7.78
N GLU A 101 13.70 18.45 -8.54
CA GLU A 101 13.23 19.79 -8.17
C GLU A 101 12.22 19.71 -7.02
N ALA A 102 11.28 18.77 -7.06
CA ALA A 102 10.35 18.52 -5.96
C ALA A 102 11.08 18.22 -4.64
N GLU A 103 12.09 17.34 -4.65
CA GLU A 103 12.91 17.05 -3.49
C GLU A 103 13.60 18.31 -2.96
N LYS A 104 14.24 19.10 -3.83
CA LYS A 104 14.92 20.35 -3.46
C LYS A 104 13.96 21.35 -2.80
N LEU A 105 12.78 21.54 -3.36
CA LEU A 105 11.77 22.46 -2.84
C LEU A 105 11.20 22.02 -1.51
N LEU A 106 10.92 20.73 -1.35
CA LEU A 106 10.48 20.16 -0.08
C LEU A 106 11.55 20.31 0.99
N HIS A 107 12.83 20.11 0.66
CA HIS A 107 13.94 20.38 1.58
C HIS A 107 14.02 21.86 1.96
N ALA A 108 13.89 22.78 1.01
CA ALA A 108 13.89 24.22 1.28
C ALA A 108 12.71 24.63 2.18
N ALA A 109 11.57 23.94 2.05
CA ALA A 109 10.38 24.16 2.88
C ALA A 109 10.44 23.47 4.26
N GLY A 110 11.53 22.76 4.58
CA GLY A 110 11.81 22.23 5.91
C GLY A 110 11.72 20.72 6.08
N TRP A 111 11.26 19.96 5.08
CA TRP A 111 11.35 18.49 5.14
C TRP A 111 12.81 18.04 5.10
N ARG A 112 13.13 16.93 5.76
CA ARG A 112 14.47 16.36 5.80
C ARG A 112 14.39 14.88 5.43
N ALA A 113 15.29 14.43 4.55
CA ALA A 113 15.45 13.01 4.31
C ALA A 113 15.92 12.31 5.59
N THR A 114 15.40 11.11 5.83
CA THR A 114 15.92 10.23 6.86
C THR A 114 17.41 10.03 6.64
N ASN A 115 18.20 10.05 7.74
CA ASN A 115 19.65 9.88 7.66
C ASN A 115 19.96 8.45 7.20
N LEU A 116 20.19 8.29 5.91
CA LEU A 116 20.53 7.02 5.28
C LEU A 116 22.02 6.98 4.97
N ASP A 117 22.61 5.80 5.07
CA ASP A 117 23.99 5.64 4.60
C ASP A 117 24.09 5.76 3.06
N PRO A 118 25.32 5.90 2.54
CA PRO A 118 25.54 6.08 1.09
C PRO A 118 24.96 4.98 0.21
N TYR A 119 24.86 3.73 0.72
CA TYR A 119 24.29 2.63 -0.02
C TYR A 119 22.76 2.74 -0.10
N ASP A 120 22.10 3.02 1.04
CA ASP A 120 20.64 3.19 1.07
C ASP A 120 20.23 4.41 0.25
N GLN A 121 21.02 5.51 0.28
CA GLN A 121 20.85 6.65 -0.62
C GLN A 121 20.89 6.22 -2.09
N ARG A 122 21.91 5.42 -2.46
CA ARG A 122 22.02 4.88 -3.82
C ARG A 122 20.85 3.96 -4.18
N TYR A 123 20.39 3.12 -3.24
CA TYR A 123 19.26 2.24 -3.43
C TYR A 123 18.00 3.03 -3.82
N TYR A 124 17.62 4.03 -3.03
CA TYR A 124 16.45 4.86 -3.31
C TYR A 124 16.58 5.60 -4.65
N ARG A 125 17.72 6.19 -4.96
CA ARG A 125 17.90 7.00 -6.17
C ARG A 125 17.98 6.21 -7.46
N GLN A 126 18.48 5.00 -7.43
CA GLN A 126 18.75 4.23 -8.66
C GLN A 126 17.79 3.06 -8.87
N TRP A 127 17.24 2.48 -7.79
CA TRP A 127 16.50 1.22 -7.88
C TRP A 127 15.10 1.29 -7.29
N SER A 128 14.79 2.26 -6.44
CA SER A 128 13.46 2.44 -5.85
C SER A 128 12.51 3.19 -6.79
N HIS A 129 11.25 3.10 -6.48
CA HIS A 129 10.16 3.85 -7.12
C HIS A 129 9.88 5.20 -6.44
N GLU A 130 10.63 5.51 -5.38
CA GLU A 130 10.50 6.68 -4.51
C GLU A 130 11.87 7.20 -4.09
N ILE A 131 11.94 8.43 -3.64
CA ILE A 131 13.12 8.98 -2.95
C ILE A 131 13.13 8.55 -1.48
N PRO A 132 14.25 8.75 -0.73
CA PRO A 132 14.25 8.52 0.71
C PRO A 132 13.08 9.23 1.40
N PRO A 133 12.39 8.56 2.34
CA PRO A 133 11.29 9.18 3.08
C PRO A 133 11.66 10.52 3.66
N LEU A 134 10.80 11.50 3.49
CA LEU A 134 11.00 12.85 3.99
C LEU A 134 10.21 13.04 5.28
N GLN A 135 10.87 13.53 6.32
CA GLN A 135 10.27 13.82 7.61
C GLN A 135 10.37 15.33 7.90
N TYR A 136 9.28 15.95 8.30
CA TYR A 136 9.36 17.30 8.82
C TYR A 136 9.61 17.23 10.35
N PRO A 137 10.64 17.95 10.88
CA PRO A 137 10.97 17.91 12.30
C PRO A 137 9.75 18.22 13.20
N GLY A 138 9.52 17.38 14.19
CA GLY A 138 8.41 17.52 15.13
C GLY A 138 7.04 17.04 14.62
N ARG A 139 6.97 16.46 13.40
CA ARG A 139 5.74 15.85 12.87
C ARG A 139 5.85 14.34 12.83
N ILE A 140 4.71 13.66 12.89
CA ILE A 140 4.65 12.21 13.02
C ILE A 140 4.51 11.47 11.69
N LEU A 141 4.00 12.13 10.64
CA LEU A 141 3.80 11.51 9.33
C LEU A 141 5.01 11.76 8.44
N ALA A 142 5.50 10.71 7.80
CA ALA A 142 6.47 10.81 6.73
C ALA A 142 5.80 11.22 5.41
N LEU A 143 6.57 11.79 4.49
CA LEU A 143 6.16 12.07 3.12
C LEU A 143 7.01 11.21 2.18
N ASP A 144 6.35 10.28 1.49
CA ASP A 144 6.97 9.39 0.51
C ASP A 144 6.67 9.91 -0.90
N VAL A 145 7.73 10.35 -1.58
CA VAL A 145 7.62 10.95 -2.92
C VAL A 145 8.02 9.92 -3.97
N HIS A 146 7.02 9.39 -4.65
CA HIS A 146 7.14 8.41 -5.71
C HIS A 146 7.33 9.09 -7.08
N HIS A 147 7.86 8.34 -8.04
CA HIS A 147 7.85 8.69 -9.46
C HIS A 147 7.24 7.60 -10.34
N THR A 148 6.91 6.46 -9.75
CA THR A 148 6.21 5.32 -10.36
C THR A 148 5.62 4.45 -9.25
N ILE A 149 4.79 3.46 -9.59
CA ILE A 149 4.14 2.57 -8.62
C ILE A 149 4.93 1.29 -8.30
N CYS A 150 6.01 1.02 -9.01
CA CYS A 150 6.90 -0.14 -8.79
C CYS A 150 8.35 0.28 -8.97
N PRO A 151 9.32 -0.40 -8.32
CA PRO A 151 10.73 -0.18 -8.61
C PRO A 151 11.06 -0.35 -10.09
N PRO A 152 11.78 0.61 -10.74
CA PRO A 152 12.10 0.53 -12.17
C PRO A 152 12.89 -0.71 -12.57
N VAL A 153 13.62 -1.29 -11.62
CA VAL A 153 14.41 -2.52 -11.79
C VAL A 153 13.61 -3.80 -11.56
N SER A 154 12.34 -3.69 -11.16
CA SER A 154 11.47 -4.84 -10.88
C SER A 154 11.08 -5.59 -12.14
N ARG A 155 10.47 -6.77 -11.94
CA ARG A 155 9.89 -7.56 -13.03
C ARG A 155 8.56 -7.04 -13.55
N LEU A 156 7.92 -6.14 -12.81
CA LEU A 156 6.76 -5.37 -13.25
C LEU A 156 7.26 -4.02 -13.78
N ARG A 157 6.82 -3.65 -14.96
CA ARG A 157 7.21 -2.39 -15.61
C ARG A 157 5.97 -1.69 -16.18
N PRO A 158 5.05 -1.25 -15.32
CA PRO A 158 3.93 -0.45 -15.78
C PRO A 158 4.44 0.89 -16.30
N ASP A 159 3.72 1.46 -17.25
CA ASP A 159 4.02 2.77 -17.81
C ASP A 159 3.53 3.89 -16.87
N PRO A 160 4.42 4.66 -16.24
CA PRO A 160 4.01 5.76 -15.35
C PRO A 160 3.19 6.84 -16.07
N GLU A 161 3.48 7.14 -17.33
CA GLU A 161 2.78 8.17 -18.09
C GLU A 161 1.31 7.79 -18.33
N ALA A 162 1.04 6.48 -18.47
CA ALA A 162 -0.33 6.01 -18.59
C ALA A 162 -1.15 6.21 -17.31
N PHE A 163 -0.51 6.18 -16.11
CA PHE A 163 -1.18 6.54 -14.85
C PHE A 163 -1.42 8.04 -14.75
N TRP A 164 -0.48 8.86 -15.21
CA TRP A 164 -0.67 10.31 -15.28
C TRP A 164 -1.83 10.67 -16.20
N ALA A 165 -1.87 10.12 -17.40
CA ALA A 165 -2.91 10.37 -18.39
C ALA A 165 -4.31 9.99 -17.89
N ALA A 166 -4.43 8.85 -17.17
CA ALA A 166 -5.69 8.36 -16.64
C ALA A 166 -6.07 8.96 -15.28
N SER A 167 -5.18 9.71 -14.61
CA SER A 167 -5.46 10.29 -13.31
C SER A 167 -6.54 11.37 -13.37
N GLU A 168 -7.28 11.53 -12.29
CA GLU A 168 -8.41 12.45 -12.16
C GLU A 168 -8.04 13.66 -11.29
N ALA A 169 -8.48 14.85 -11.68
CA ALA A 169 -8.36 16.03 -10.83
C ALA A 169 -9.28 15.90 -9.60
N HIS A 170 -8.78 16.23 -8.42
CA HIS A 170 -9.57 16.28 -7.21
C HIS A 170 -10.05 17.71 -6.93
N GLY A 171 -11.24 18.06 -7.45
CA GLY A 171 -11.78 19.41 -7.37
C GLY A 171 -10.77 20.44 -7.88
N ASP A 172 -10.82 21.66 -7.33
CA ASP A 172 -9.92 22.77 -7.67
C ASP A 172 -8.62 22.77 -6.85
N SER A 173 -8.31 21.65 -6.16
CA SER A 173 -7.19 21.60 -5.25
C SER A 173 -5.81 21.60 -5.92
N GLY A 174 -5.73 21.31 -7.23
CA GLY A 174 -4.47 21.08 -7.94
C GLY A 174 -3.82 19.73 -7.62
N VAL A 175 -4.50 18.87 -6.83
CA VAL A 175 -4.10 17.48 -6.56
C VAL A 175 -4.85 16.57 -7.51
N ARG A 176 -4.18 15.54 -7.99
CA ARG A 176 -4.79 14.46 -8.76
C ARG A 176 -4.87 13.19 -7.91
N VAL A 177 -5.71 12.26 -8.30
CA VAL A 177 -5.81 10.91 -7.76
C VAL A 177 -5.81 9.90 -8.90
N LEU A 178 -5.35 8.69 -8.64
CA LEU A 178 -5.42 7.62 -9.65
C LEU A 178 -6.88 7.34 -10.04
N SER A 179 -7.12 6.94 -11.27
CA SER A 179 -8.44 6.46 -11.68
C SER A 179 -8.92 5.32 -10.77
N PRO A 180 -10.23 5.01 -10.72
CA PRO A 180 -10.75 3.88 -9.93
C PRO A 180 -10.01 2.58 -10.21
N VAL A 181 -9.81 2.25 -11.49
CA VAL A 181 -9.12 1.04 -11.95
C VAL A 181 -7.66 1.02 -11.49
N ASP A 182 -6.95 2.13 -11.72
CA ASP A 182 -5.54 2.27 -11.37
C ASP A 182 -5.34 2.28 -9.85
N SER A 183 -6.31 2.80 -9.08
CA SER A 183 -6.30 2.72 -7.61
C SER A 183 -6.32 1.28 -7.10
N VAL A 184 -7.16 0.41 -7.70
CA VAL A 184 -7.21 -1.02 -7.37
C VAL A 184 -5.93 -1.73 -7.79
N LEU A 185 -5.43 -1.46 -9.00
CA LEU A 185 -4.20 -2.08 -9.49
C LEU A 185 -2.98 -1.67 -8.66
N HIS A 186 -2.89 -0.40 -8.27
CA HIS A 186 -1.83 0.08 -7.37
C HIS A 186 -1.89 -0.61 -6.00
N ALA A 187 -3.07 -0.71 -5.38
CA ALA A 187 -3.25 -1.40 -4.10
C ALA A 187 -2.89 -2.90 -4.23
N ALA A 188 -3.25 -3.55 -5.35
CA ALA A 188 -2.89 -4.94 -5.62
C ALA A 188 -1.37 -5.12 -5.79
N VAL A 189 -0.71 -4.22 -6.51
CA VAL A 189 0.76 -4.23 -6.65
C VAL A 189 1.41 -4.07 -5.28
N HIS A 190 0.99 -3.06 -4.52
CA HIS A 190 1.54 -2.77 -3.20
C HIS A 190 1.43 -3.97 -2.25
N LEU A 191 0.27 -4.64 -2.20
CA LEU A 191 0.08 -5.81 -1.33
C LEU A 191 0.83 -7.05 -1.82
N PHE A 192 0.78 -7.39 -3.12
CA PHE A 192 1.26 -8.69 -3.63
C PHE A 192 2.69 -8.67 -4.16
N PHE A 193 3.32 -7.49 -4.26
CA PHE A 193 4.72 -7.31 -4.66
C PHE A 193 5.58 -6.68 -3.57
N ASP A 194 5.00 -6.28 -2.45
CA ASP A 194 5.77 -5.88 -1.27
C ASP A 194 6.46 -7.11 -0.63
N SER A 195 7.46 -6.85 0.20
CA SER A 195 8.27 -7.89 0.82
C SER A 195 7.71 -8.41 2.13
N ASP A 196 6.80 -7.70 2.76
CA ASP A 196 6.21 -8.06 4.03
C ASP A 196 4.72 -8.35 3.90
N PHE A 197 4.31 -9.56 4.28
CA PHE A 197 2.91 -9.98 4.32
C PHE A 197 2.36 -10.08 5.75
N ASP A 198 3.23 -9.94 6.76
CA ASP A 198 2.79 -10.04 8.15
C ASP A 198 1.98 -8.81 8.56
N GLY A 199 0.79 -9.04 9.07
CA GLY A 199 -0.10 -7.97 9.52
C GLY A 199 -0.81 -7.20 8.39
N ARG A 200 -0.70 -7.61 7.12
CA ARG A 200 -1.22 -6.88 5.94
C ARG A 200 -2.71 -7.12 5.66
N PHE A 201 -3.46 -7.67 6.60
CA PHE A 201 -4.92 -7.85 6.43
C PHE A 201 -5.64 -6.53 6.15
N ARG A 202 -5.17 -5.41 6.71
CA ARG A 202 -5.72 -4.08 6.43
C ARG A 202 -5.68 -3.71 4.95
N ASP A 203 -4.59 -4.02 4.25
CA ASP A 203 -4.49 -3.71 2.83
C ASP A 203 -5.45 -4.55 1.99
N LEU A 204 -5.77 -5.77 2.45
CA LEU A 204 -6.82 -6.58 1.83
C LEU A 204 -8.21 -5.98 2.06
N VAL A 205 -8.46 -5.42 3.25
CA VAL A 205 -9.71 -4.68 3.54
C VAL A 205 -9.81 -3.44 2.66
N ASP A 206 -8.72 -2.70 2.45
CA ASP A 206 -8.73 -1.55 1.55
C ASP A 206 -9.07 -1.95 0.11
N LEU A 207 -8.50 -3.03 -0.39
CA LEU A 207 -8.86 -3.56 -1.71
C LEU A 207 -10.34 -3.95 -1.81
N HIS A 208 -10.90 -4.56 -0.74
CA HIS A 208 -12.32 -4.88 -0.66
C HIS A 208 -13.19 -3.62 -0.77
N GLU A 209 -12.86 -2.60 0.01
CA GLU A 209 -13.61 -1.34 0.05
C GLU A 209 -13.47 -0.54 -1.27
N LEU A 210 -12.30 -0.59 -1.91
CA LEU A 210 -12.10 -0.01 -3.25
C LEU A 210 -13.02 -0.68 -4.29
N LEU A 211 -13.06 -2.02 -4.31
CA LEU A 211 -13.94 -2.75 -5.21
C LEU A 211 -15.40 -2.45 -4.91
N ALA A 212 -15.82 -2.44 -3.64
CA ALA A 212 -17.17 -2.14 -3.24
C ALA A 212 -17.61 -0.72 -3.67
N ALA A 213 -16.70 0.25 -3.59
CA ALA A 213 -16.98 1.64 -3.97
C ALA A 213 -17.04 1.85 -5.50
N PHE A 214 -16.21 1.14 -6.27
CA PHE A 214 -16.05 1.40 -7.70
C PHE A 214 -16.84 0.45 -8.59
N SER A 215 -17.26 -0.70 -8.09
CA SER A 215 -17.93 -1.74 -8.88
C SER A 215 -19.43 -1.52 -9.10
N ALA A 216 -19.94 -0.34 -8.82
CA ALA A 216 -21.35 0.01 -9.12
C ALA A 216 -21.64 0.07 -10.63
N ASP A 217 -20.61 0.26 -11.46
CA ASP A 217 -20.67 0.22 -12.90
C ASP A 217 -20.13 -1.13 -13.42
N ASP A 218 -20.89 -1.83 -14.24
CA ASP A 218 -20.47 -3.11 -14.85
C ASP A 218 -19.25 -2.94 -15.75
N ALA A 219 -19.06 -1.78 -16.36
CA ALA A 219 -17.89 -1.44 -17.18
C ALA A 219 -16.59 -1.49 -16.36
N PHE A 220 -16.65 -1.12 -15.08
CA PHE A 220 -15.48 -1.13 -14.19
C PHE A 220 -14.72 -2.46 -14.20
N TRP A 221 -15.43 -3.58 -14.13
CA TRP A 221 -14.78 -4.88 -14.07
C TRP A 221 -14.06 -5.26 -15.36
N HIS A 222 -14.65 -4.91 -16.51
CA HIS A 222 -14.02 -5.09 -17.81
C HIS A 222 -12.78 -4.21 -17.94
N ASP A 223 -12.89 -2.94 -17.58
CA ASP A 223 -11.80 -1.97 -17.63
C ASP A 223 -10.66 -2.35 -16.70
N LEU A 224 -10.97 -2.88 -15.51
CA LEU A 224 -9.97 -3.36 -14.55
C LEU A 224 -9.10 -4.48 -15.14
N VAL A 225 -9.71 -5.46 -15.81
CA VAL A 225 -8.98 -6.57 -16.43
C VAL A 225 -8.21 -6.11 -17.66
N SER A 226 -8.80 -5.25 -18.50
CA SER A 226 -8.14 -4.67 -19.67
C SER A 226 -6.93 -3.85 -19.26
N ARG A 227 -7.10 -2.95 -18.31
CA ARG A 227 -6.02 -2.10 -17.79
C ARG A 227 -4.90 -2.91 -17.14
N ALA A 228 -5.25 -3.97 -16.40
CA ALA A 228 -4.25 -4.89 -15.83
C ALA A 228 -3.41 -5.59 -16.92
N ARG A 229 -4.02 -5.92 -18.06
CA ARG A 229 -3.34 -6.52 -19.21
C ARG A 229 -2.42 -5.50 -19.89
N GLU A 230 -2.92 -4.31 -20.16
CA GLU A 230 -2.16 -3.21 -20.79
C GLU A 230 -0.90 -2.85 -19.98
N GLN A 231 -1.04 -2.74 -18.66
CA GLN A 231 0.03 -2.34 -17.77
C GLN A 231 0.91 -3.50 -17.29
N GLY A 232 0.67 -4.75 -17.74
CA GLY A 232 1.40 -5.92 -17.28
C GLY A 232 1.15 -6.27 -15.80
N LEU A 233 0.05 -5.79 -15.22
CA LEU A 233 -0.32 -5.95 -13.81
C LEU A 233 -1.31 -7.09 -13.56
N GLY A 234 -1.53 -7.95 -14.53
CA GLY A 234 -2.49 -9.05 -14.42
C GLY A 234 -2.17 -10.03 -13.28
N ARG A 235 -0.88 -10.28 -12.98
CA ARG A 235 -0.50 -11.20 -11.90
C ARG A 235 -0.86 -10.66 -10.52
N PRO A 236 -0.57 -9.40 -10.15
CA PRO A 236 -1.09 -8.79 -8.92
C PRO A 236 -2.61 -8.83 -8.82
N LEU A 237 -3.31 -8.47 -9.91
CA LEU A 237 -4.77 -8.53 -9.95
C LEU A 237 -5.30 -9.93 -9.70
N TYR A 238 -4.74 -10.96 -10.35
CA TYR A 238 -5.13 -12.35 -10.10
C TYR A 238 -5.04 -12.72 -8.63
N TYR A 239 -3.91 -12.43 -7.98
CA TYR A 239 -3.75 -12.73 -6.56
C TYR A 239 -4.70 -11.92 -5.68
N ALA A 240 -4.94 -10.66 -6.00
CA ALA A 240 -5.90 -9.81 -5.29
C ALA A 240 -7.31 -10.41 -5.31
N LEU A 241 -7.83 -10.73 -6.49
CA LEU A 241 -9.16 -11.31 -6.64
C LEU A 241 -9.28 -12.66 -5.93
N GLN A 242 -8.24 -13.52 -6.02
CA GLN A 242 -8.22 -14.81 -5.31
C GLN A 242 -8.21 -14.65 -3.78
N ALA A 243 -7.41 -13.73 -3.25
CA ALA A 243 -7.33 -13.49 -1.81
C ALA A 243 -8.62 -12.85 -1.28
N LEU A 244 -9.16 -11.85 -1.97
CA LEU A 244 -10.41 -11.19 -1.61
C LEU A 244 -11.59 -12.15 -1.55
N SER A 245 -11.75 -12.99 -2.57
CA SER A 245 -12.82 -14.00 -2.59
C SER A 245 -12.68 -15.03 -1.47
N ARG A 246 -11.45 -15.50 -1.18
CA ARG A 246 -11.20 -16.57 -0.20
C ARG A 246 -11.18 -16.10 1.25
N VAL A 247 -10.68 -14.88 1.51
CA VAL A 247 -10.49 -14.37 2.89
C VAL A 247 -11.65 -13.52 3.34
N LEU A 248 -12.19 -12.68 2.46
CA LEU A 248 -13.26 -11.73 2.77
C LEU A 248 -14.62 -12.09 2.14
N GLY A 249 -14.67 -13.10 1.26
CA GLY A 249 -15.89 -13.42 0.53
C GLY A 249 -16.36 -12.28 -0.39
N THR A 250 -15.43 -11.42 -0.85
CA THR A 250 -15.78 -10.31 -1.74
C THR A 250 -16.48 -10.81 -2.99
N PRO A 251 -17.66 -10.29 -3.33
CA PRO A 251 -18.37 -10.68 -4.54
C PRO A 251 -17.60 -10.18 -5.77
N ILE A 252 -17.21 -11.12 -6.64
CA ILE A 252 -16.50 -10.84 -7.89
C ILE A 252 -17.29 -11.49 -9.01
N PRO A 253 -17.65 -10.77 -10.08
CA PRO A 253 -18.37 -11.34 -11.20
C PRO A 253 -17.67 -12.57 -11.77
N THR A 254 -18.46 -13.58 -12.14
CA THR A 254 -17.92 -14.84 -12.69
C THR A 254 -17.12 -14.60 -13.98
N ALA A 255 -17.56 -13.66 -14.81
CA ALA A 255 -16.86 -13.26 -16.03
C ALA A 255 -15.46 -12.72 -15.71
N THR A 256 -15.35 -11.74 -14.80
CA THR A 256 -14.09 -11.17 -14.34
C THR A 256 -13.16 -12.23 -13.74
N SER A 257 -13.70 -13.09 -12.89
CA SER A 257 -12.94 -14.20 -12.30
C SER A 257 -12.37 -15.14 -13.36
N ARG A 258 -13.15 -15.43 -14.40
CA ARG A 258 -12.73 -16.29 -15.53
C ARG A 258 -11.66 -15.61 -16.38
N GLU A 259 -11.82 -14.32 -16.71
CA GLU A 259 -10.82 -13.58 -17.47
C GLU A 259 -9.50 -13.45 -16.71
N ALA A 260 -9.54 -13.21 -15.39
CA ALA A 260 -8.37 -13.13 -14.54
C ALA A 260 -7.59 -14.46 -14.46
N LEU A 261 -8.20 -15.61 -14.79
CA LEU A 261 -7.48 -16.87 -14.93
C LEU A 261 -6.42 -16.83 -16.03
N GLY A 262 -6.57 -15.95 -17.04
CA GLY A 262 -5.53 -15.71 -18.05
C GLY A 262 -4.22 -15.19 -17.47
N PHE A 263 -4.25 -14.59 -16.27
CA PHE A 263 -3.07 -14.09 -15.55
C PHE A 263 -2.50 -15.10 -14.55
N ARG A 264 -3.09 -16.28 -14.42
CA ARG A 264 -2.70 -17.31 -13.47
C ARG A 264 -1.28 -17.82 -13.73
N PRO A 265 -0.43 -18.02 -12.68
CA PRO A 265 0.82 -18.76 -12.85
C PRO A 265 0.57 -20.23 -13.21
N PRO A 266 1.61 -21.01 -13.53
CA PRO A 266 1.47 -22.46 -13.66
C PRO A 266 0.68 -23.05 -12.47
N LEU A 267 -0.16 -24.05 -12.76
CA LEU A 267 -1.16 -24.55 -11.81
C LEU A 267 -0.59 -24.92 -10.42
N PRO A 268 0.55 -25.62 -10.29
CA PRO A 268 1.12 -25.94 -8.99
C PRO A 268 1.48 -24.68 -8.18
N VAL A 269 2.03 -23.65 -8.85
CA VAL A 269 2.37 -22.37 -8.23
C VAL A 269 1.11 -21.62 -7.82
N ALA A 270 0.06 -21.62 -8.67
CA ALA A 270 -1.21 -20.99 -8.35
C ALA A 270 -1.86 -21.61 -7.11
N LEU A 271 -1.92 -22.92 -7.04
CA LEU A 271 -2.50 -23.63 -5.90
C LEU A 271 -1.75 -23.32 -4.59
N TRP A 272 -0.43 -23.40 -4.63
CA TRP A 272 0.41 -23.09 -3.48
C TRP A 272 0.27 -21.63 -3.05
N MET A 273 0.37 -20.68 -4.00
CA MET A 273 0.26 -19.25 -3.72
C MET A 273 -1.12 -18.88 -3.17
N ASN A 274 -2.21 -19.34 -3.80
CA ASN A 274 -3.56 -19.00 -3.37
C ASN A 274 -3.85 -19.51 -1.95
N ARG A 275 -3.38 -20.74 -1.61
CA ARG A 275 -3.50 -21.25 -0.26
C ARG A 275 -2.64 -20.45 0.72
N THR A 276 -1.38 -20.20 0.39
CA THR A 276 -0.43 -19.47 1.23
C THR A 276 -0.89 -18.05 1.50
N LEU A 277 -1.32 -17.31 0.47
CA LEU A 277 -1.83 -15.95 0.62
C LEU A 277 -3.11 -15.89 1.47
N ALA A 278 -4.04 -16.83 1.27
CA ALA A 278 -5.25 -16.90 2.09
C ALA A 278 -4.93 -17.14 3.57
N GLU A 279 -3.97 -18.03 3.89
CA GLU A 279 -3.57 -18.32 5.26
C GLU A 279 -2.77 -17.17 5.91
N VAL A 280 -1.89 -16.51 5.14
CA VAL A 280 -1.02 -15.46 5.66
C VAL A 280 -1.75 -14.12 5.83
N LEU A 281 -2.68 -13.82 4.93
CA LEU A 281 -3.49 -12.61 4.99
C LEU A 281 -4.70 -12.74 5.92
N ALA A 282 -5.08 -13.95 6.32
CA ALA A 282 -6.15 -14.12 7.30
C ALA A 282 -5.78 -13.49 8.66
N PRO A 283 -6.72 -12.83 9.36
CA PRO A 283 -6.46 -12.20 10.65
C PRO A 283 -6.42 -13.24 11.78
N ILE A 284 -5.37 -14.06 11.80
CA ILE A 284 -5.19 -15.14 12.77
C ILE A 284 -4.27 -14.66 13.91
N ASP A 285 -4.63 -14.98 15.14
CA ASP A 285 -3.78 -14.74 16.32
C ASP A 285 -2.44 -15.46 16.17
N PRO A 286 -1.29 -14.80 16.42
CA PRO A 286 0.03 -15.44 16.34
C PRO A 286 0.19 -16.70 17.18
N GLN A 287 -0.53 -16.80 18.29
CA GLN A 287 -0.52 -18.00 19.16
C GLN A 287 -1.20 -19.21 18.49
N ARG A 288 -2.01 -18.96 17.46
CA ARG A 288 -2.75 -19.98 16.70
C ARG A 288 -2.18 -20.21 15.30
N TRP A 289 -1.01 -19.67 15.01
CA TRP A 289 -0.38 -19.88 13.70
C TRP A 289 -0.08 -21.36 13.45
N PRO A 290 -0.39 -21.88 12.28
CA PRO A 290 0.06 -23.19 11.86
C PRO A 290 1.60 -23.29 11.92
N PRO A 291 2.18 -24.44 12.21
CA PRO A 291 3.65 -24.60 12.28
C PRO A 291 4.39 -24.11 11.05
N ALA A 292 3.78 -24.23 9.86
CA ALA A 292 4.36 -23.80 8.59
C ALA A 292 4.22 -22.29 8.31
N HIS A 293 3.52 -21.52 9.14
CA HIS A 293 3.20 -20.11 8.88
C HIS A 293 4.45 -19.24 8.69
N ARG A 294 5.41 -19.35 9.59
CA ARG A 294 6.69 -18.60 9.52
C ARG A 294 7.48 -18.97 8.26
N GLY A 295 7.49 -20.24 7.88
CA GLY A 295 8.14 -20.70 6.66
C GLY A 295 7.48 -20.13 5.39
N ARG A 296 6.15 -20.01 5.39
CA ARG A 296 5.39 -19.37 4.30
C ARG A 296 5.68 -17.89 4.18
N LEU A 297 5.70 -17.15 5.29
CA LEU A 297 6.11 -15.75 5.32
C LEU A 297 7.52 -15.58 4.75
N TRP A 298 8.46 -16.43 5.16
CA TRP A 298 9.83 -16.40 4.66
C TRP A 298 9.89 -16.65 3.14
N LEU A 299 9.16 -17.64 2.63
CA LEU A 299 9.10 -17.92 1.19
C LEU A 299 8.49 -16.76 0.39
N LEU A 300 7.44 -16.14 0.91
CA LEU A 300 6.85 -14.94 0.30
C LEU A 300 7.84 -13.76 0.32
N TYR A 301 8.57 -13.57 1.41
CA TYR A 301 9.64 -12.58 1.52
C TYR A 301 10.73 -12.78 0.45
N VAL A 302 11.24 -14.01 0.30
CA VAL A 302 12.23 -14.35 -0.74
C VAL A 302 11.66 -14.08 -2.13
N ARG A 303 10.41 -14.53 -2.39
CA ARG A 303 9.73 -14.29 -3.67
C ARG A 303 9.61 -12.79 -3.98
N SER A 304 9.20 -11.99 -3.02
CA SER A 304 9.00 -10.55 -3.21
C SER A 304 10.32 -9.85 -3.56
N HIS A 305 11.39 -10.19 -2.87
CA HIS A 305 12.71 -9.66 -3.19
C HIS A 305 13.17 -10.06 -4.60
N TRP A 306 12.94 -11.32 -5.00
CA TRP A 306 13.22 -11.79 -6.35
C TRP A 306 12.43 -11.05 -7.43
N LEU A 307 11.20 -10.65 -7.14
CA LEU A 307 10.36 -9.88 -8.07
C LEU A 307 10.77 -8.40 -8.17
N ARG A 308 11.21 -7.82 -7.06
CA ARG A 308 11.58 -6.40 -6.96
C ARG A 308 12.96 -6.09 -7.51
N MET A 309 13.89 -7.06 -7.47
CA MET A 309 15.27 -6.85 -7.90
C MET A 309 15.80 -8.00 -8.77
N PRO A 310 16.58 -7.69 -9.83
CA PRO A 310 17.33 -8.72 -10.52
C PRO A 310 18.41 -9.32 -9.61
N ALA A 311 18.78 -10.58 -9.84
CA ALA A 311 19.65 -11.36 -8.96
C ALA A 311 21.02 -10.68 -8.68
N HIS A 312 21.60 -10.03 -9.69
CA HIS A 312 22.89 -9.34 -9.57
C HIS A 312 22.87 -8.12 -8.62
N LEU A 313 21.70 -7.52 -8.39
CA LEU A 313 21.50 -6.46 -7.39
C LEU A 313 21.02 -7.06 -6.05
N LEU A 314 20.19 -8.10 -6.10
CA LEU A 314 19.60 -8.72 -4.92
C LEU A 314 20.64 -9.37 -4.03
N VAL A 315 21.54 -10.17 -4.59
CA VAL A 315 22.54 -10.90 -3.78
C VAL A 315 23.45 -9.96 -2.99
N PRO A 316 24.09 -8.93 -3.60
CA PRO A 316 24.88 -7.96 -2.85
C PRO A 316 24.06 -7.19 -1.81
N HIS A 317 22.79 -6.86 -2.11
CA HIS A 317 21.88 -6.19 -1.18
C HIS A 317 21.63 -7.03 0.07
N LEU A 318 21.28 -8.30 -0.09
CA LEU A 318 21.01 -9.21 1.01
C LEU A 318 22.23 -9.49 1.86
N VAL A 319 23.41 -9.71 1.24
CA VAL A 319 24.69 -9.90 1.95
C VAL A 319 25.00 -8.68 2.81
N ARG A 320 24.88 -7.47 2.25
CA ARG A 320 25.15 -6.24 2.99
C ARG A 320 24.18 -6.05 4.16
N LYS A 321 22.89 -6.31 3.94
CA LYS A 321 21.85 -6.19 4.98
C LYS A 321 22.05 -7.18 6.11
N SER A 322 22.50 -8.41 5.83
CA SER A 322 22.80 -9.42 6.84
C SER A 322 24.04 -9.05 7.69
N LEU A 323 25.10 -8.54 7.06
CA LEU A 323 26.30 -8.07 7.75
C LEU A 323 26.03 -6.90 8.70
N ARG A 324 25.08 -6.03 8.36
CA ARG A 324 24.66 -4.91 9.21
C ARG A 324 23.88 -5.35 10.44
N LYS A 325 22.91 -6.25 10.27
CA LYS A 325 22.19 -6.82 11.42
C LYS A 325 23.15 -7.45 12.43
N GLY A 326 24.17 -8.16 11.96
CA GLY A 326 25.20 -8.71 12.82
C GLY A 326 26.00 -7.67 13.61
N ARG A 327 26.29 -6.50 13.01
CA ARG A 327 27.03 -5.40 13.68
C ARG A 327 26.19 -4.64 14.72
N GLN A 328 24.90 -4.45 14.48
CA GLN A 328 24.01 -3.82 15.47
C GLN A 328 23.83 -4.73 16.71
N TYR A 329 23.67 -6.05 16.53
CA TYR A 329 23.62 -6.99 17.65
C TYR A 329 24.93 -7.06 18.46
N SER A 330 26.09 -6.76 17.85
CA SER A 330 27.40 -6.75 18.54
C SER A 330 27.73 -5.43 19.21
N ALA A 331 26.97 -4.37 18.95
CA ALA A 331 27.15 -3.05 19.58
C ALA A 331 26.22 -2.84 20.80
N ASP A 332 25.18 -3.67 20.93
CA ASP A 332 24.20 -3.65 22.03
C ASP A 332 24.50 -4.73 23.12
N VAL A 333 25.65 -5.44 23.02
CA VAL A 333 26.18 -6.39 24.00
C VAL A 333 27.49 -5.83 24.55
#